data_63be69a565c809e8a0e6329a9ebdee74
#
_entry.id   63be69a565c809e8a0e6329a9ebdee74
#
_cell.length_a   1.000
_cell.length_b   1.000
_cell.length_c   1.000
_cell.angle_alpha   90.00
_cell.angle_beta   90.00
_cell.angle_gamma   90.00
#
_symmetry.space_group_name_H-M   'P 1'
#
loop_
_entity.id
_entity.type
_entity.pdbx_description
1 polymer ?
#
loop_
_entity_poly.entity_id
_entity_poly.type
_entity_poly.pdbx_seq_one_letter_code
_entity_poly.pdbx_strand_id
1 'polypeptide(L)'
;MNLRRVTPFVLVAVAIGAIVYADDGARSDATPTFSVFDSAGTPVIPGDESSITTSWFCGGTSAAGDSGSGLYSGEIVLSNPTDVAVQGTVTVLTADGEPVESPVVVDPRGQTIIDVRSLVDSSYASTVVELDSSFVAVEQRALHPAGSAVAPCANATSDEWHFADGFTFDGSDFRLILTNPYLSAAIVNVSVATEDGPRTPSNLQGYVVPARSIRVVNVAEAGFRDEKVLAVSVVAESGRFVAAKDQHYLGGGRLGHINALGAPAASSQWWFADGEKGPGISERYSIYNPTDEVAQASVLVLGLGQVDTTLPPASLSVPAHEVVTVDTSTIEGLPDGAHAMLISSETGSDLVVERVITRPAADYVATTAVLGVMGGYTSERWRIPTSTSIAIEDVLIVLNTSGESGTFTVFSVGPGGEEPVPGLTDVVLGPNSVVSVDLIDPLAFGRPLVVAGDRPLVVERRLERTATLRGRSGSLAFPE
;
A
#
# COMPACT_ATOMS: atom_id res chain seq x y z
N MET A 1 -35.76 58.28 -13.69
CA MET A 1 -34.90 57.22 -13.11
C MET A 1 -33.51 57.45 -13.66
N ASN A 2 -32.58 57.90 -12.80
CA ASN A 2 -31.30 58.46 -13.24
C ASN A 2 -30.32 57.38 -13.73
N LEU A 3 -30.08 57.30 -15.03
CA LEU A 3 -29.12 56.38 -15.71
C LEU A 3 -27.70 56.44 -15.11
N ARG A 4 -27.32 57.51 -14.44
CA ARG A 4 -25.97 57.70 -13.85
C ARG A 4 -25.70 56.83 -12.59
N ARG A 5 -26.68 56.19 -11.98
CA ARG A 5 -26.49 55.34 -10.79
C ARG A 5 -26.42 53.82 -11.13
N VAL A 6 -26.74 53.41 -12.35
CA VAL A 6 -26.72 52.01 -12.79
C VAL A 6 -25.38 51.62 -13.36
N THR A 7 -24.65 52.54 -13.95
CA THR A 7 -23.36 52.31 -14.60
C THR A 7 -22.29 51.68 -13.69
N PRO A 8 -22.10 52.09 -12.41
CA PRO A 8 -21.09 51.47 -11.56
C PRO A 8 -21.44 50.02 -11.18
N PHE A 9 -22.71 49.66 -11.02
CA PHE A 9 -23.12 48.29 -10.70
C PHE A 9 -22.93 47.34 -11.88
N VAL A 10 -23.17 47.79 -13.12
CA VAL A 10 -22.92 47.02 -14.33
C VAL A 10 -21.41 46.77 -14.55
N LEU A 11 -20.59 47.78 -14.30
CA LEU A 11 -19.15 47.65 -14.39
C LEU A 11 -18.56 46.67 -13.34
N VAL A 12 -19.07 46.69 -12.11
CA VAL A 12 -18.67 45.73 -11.06
C VAL A 12 -19.14 44.32 -11.39
N ALA A 13 -20.35 44.13 -11.89
CA ALA A 13 -20.87 42.83 -12.31
C ALA A 13 -20.05 42.24 -13.50
N VAL A 14 -19.68 43.08 -14.47
CA VAL A 14 -18.82 42.67 -15.61
C VAL A 14 -17.40 42.34 -15.13
N ALA A 15 -16.85 43.09 -14.18
CA ALA A 15 -15.53 42.81 -13.61
C ALA A 15 -15.52 41.48 -12.80
N ILE A 16 -16.56 41.23 -11.98
CA ILE A 16 -16.71 39.96 -11.25
C ILE A 16 -16.91 38.79 -12.24
N GLY A 17 -17.73 38.96 -13.27
CA GLY A 17 -17.93 37.94 -14.32
C GLY A 17 -16.64 37.64 -15.09
N ALA A 18 -15.82 38.67 -15.37
CA ALA A 18 -14.52 38.49 -16.04
C ALA A 18 -13.49 37.78 -15.13
N ILE A 19 -13.51 38.06 -13.83
CA ILE A 19 -12.64 37.40 -12.84
C ILE A 19 -13.05 35.92 -12.71
N VAL A 20 -14.34 35.62 -12.58
CA VAL A 20 -14.82 34.23 -12.50
C VAL A 20 -14.52 33.47 -13.78
N TYR A 21 -14.72 34.08 -14.96
CA TYR A 21 -14.40 33.45 -16.24
C TYR A 21 -12.88 33.24 -16.45
N ALA A 22 -12.06 34.16 -15.96
CA ALA A 22 -10.60 34.02 -15.99
C ALA A 22 -10.11 32.96 -14.98
N ASP A 23 -10.77 32.81 -13.83
CA ASP A 23 -10.46 31.78 -12.82
C ASP A 23 -10.89 30.38 -13.29
N ASP A 24 -12.06 30.24 -13.95
CA ASP A 24 -12.47 28.99 -14.57
C ASP A 24 -11.62 28.63 -15.81
N GLY A 25 -11.14 29.62 -16.57
CA GLY A 25 -10.20 29.41 -17.68
C GLY A 25 -8.77 29.08 -17.25
N ALA A 26 -8.41 29.43 -16.02
CA ALA A 26 -7.10 29.09 -15.43
C ALA A 26 -7.08 27.72 -14.73
N ARG A 27 -8.26 27.10 -14.55
CA ARG A 27 -8.38 25.74 -13.99
C ARG A 27 -8.30 24.62 -15.03
N SER A 28 -8.19 24.95 -16.31
CA SER A 28 -7.96 23.95 -17.35
C SER A 28 -6.46 23.63 -17.43
N ASP A 29 -6.14 22.37 -17.16
CA ASP A 29 -4.87 21.71 -17.52
C ASP A 29 -3.58 22.12 -16.77
N ALA A 30 -3.63 22.37 -15.48
CA ALA A 30 -2.47 22.12 -14.67
C ALA A 30 -2.40 20.59 -14.43
N THR A 31 -1.78 19.85 -15.34
CA THR A 31 -1.16 18.58 -15.01
C THR A 31 -0.32 18.84 -13.75
N PRO A 32 -0.52 18.12 -12.66
CA PRO A 32 0.31 18.30 -11.48
C PRO A 32 1.76 18.03 -11.90
N THR A 33 2.55 19.07 -12.04
CA THR A 33 3.99 18.94 -12.15
C THR A 33 4.45 18.50 -10.76
N PHE A 34 4.55 17.19 -10.54
CA PHE A 34 5.18 16.66 -9.35
C PHE A 34 6.60 17.21 -9.32
N SER A 35 6.87 18.12 -8.40
CA SER A 35 8.23 18.51 -8.15
C SER A 35 8.93 17.31 -7.52
N VAL A 36 10.15 17.03 -7.95
CA VAL A 36 11.00 15.95 -7.39
C VAL A 36 11.21 16.10 -5.88
N PHE A 37 10.73 17.19 -5.30
CA PHE A 37 10.89 17.58 -3.90
C PHE A 37 9.60 17.52 -3.08
N ASP A 38 8.45 17.20 -3.69
CA ASP A 38 7.21 17.03 -2.93
C ASP A 38 7.18 15.66 -2.27
N SER A 39 6.59 15.58 -1.06
CA SER A 39 6.36 14.32 -0.37
C SER A 39 5.44 13.42 -1.21
N ALA A 40 5.70 12.13 -1.19
CA ALA A 40 4.87 11.18 -1.91
C ALA A 40 3.47 11.15 -1.28
N GLY A 41 2.42 11.23 -2.10
CA GLY A 41 1.03 11.07 -1.65
C GLY A 41 0.64 9.60 -1.45
N THR A 42 1.37 8.68 -2.07
CA THR A 42 1.15 7.22 -1.99
C THR A 42 2.50 6.50 -2.12
N PRO A 43 2.66 5.27 -1.57
CA PRO A 43 3.91 4.51 -1.74
C PRO A 43 4.26 4.26 -3.21
N VAL A 44 3.26 4.03 -4.05
CA VAL A 44 3.44 3.85 -5.50
C VAL A 44 2.68 4.94 -6.23
N ILE A 45 3.41 5.81 -6.90
CA ILE A 45 2.84 6.85 -7.77
C ILE A 45 2.70 6.25 -9.18
N PRO A 46 1.56 6.44 -9.88
CA PRO A 46 1.44 6.04 -11.27
C PRO A 46 2.59 6.56 -12.12
N GLY A 47 3.09 5.72 -13.05
CA GLY A 47 4.24 6.08 -13.89
C GLY A 47 3.95 7.29 -14.78
N ASP A 48 4.92 8.18 -14.91
CA ASP A 48 4.89 9.28 -15.87
C ASP A 48 5.55 8.80 -17.18
N GLU A 49 4.78 8.74 -18.27
CA GLU A 49 5.28 8.35 -19.60
C GLU A 49 6.40 9.25 -20.12
N SER A 50 6.52 10.47 -19.61
CA SER A 50 7.60 11.39 -19.96
C SER A 50 8.90 11.12 -19.20
N SER A 51 8.87 10.34 -18.14
CA SER A 51 10.04 9.98 -17.33
C SER A 51 10.86 8.88 -18.03
N ILE A 52 12.15 9.13 -18.20
CA ILE A 52 13.09 8.19 -18.81
C ILE A 52 13.78 7.27 -17.81
N THR A 53 13.65 7.55 -16.51
CA THR A 53 14.26 6.78 -15.44
C THR A 53 13.30 6.69 -14.26
N THR A 54 13.40 5.64 -13.46
CA THR A 54 12.68 5.53 -12.20
C THR A 54 13.55 4.91 -11.13
N SER A 55 13.29 5.27 -9.87
CA SER A 55 13.90 4.67 -8.70
C SER A 55 12.83 4.00 -7.86
N TRP A 56 13.10 2.78 -7.40
CA TRP A 56 12.23 2.03 -6.52
C TRP A 56 12.95 1.74 -5.21
N PHE A 57 12.23 1.85 -4.10
CA PHE A 57 12.73 1.70 -2.75
C PHE A 57 11.96 0.60 -2.04
N CYS A 58 12.58 -0.56 -1.87
CA CYS A 58 11.95 -1.68 -1.18
C CYS A 58 12.24 -1.58 0.31
N GLY A 59 11.21 -1.81 1.12
CA GLY A 59 11.22 -1.49 2.55
C GLY A 59 12.16 -2.33 3.43
N GLY A 60 12.72 -3.40 2.87
CA GLY A 60 13.68 -4.25 3.55
C GLY A 60 13.09 -5.55 4.09
N THR A 61 13.92 -6.58 4.07
CA THR A 61 13.63 -7.93 4.56
C THR A 61 14.84 -8.50 5.26
N SER A 62 14.68 -9.65 5.93
CA SER A 62 15.83 -10.44 6.35
C SER A 62 16.65 -10.90 5.14
N ALA A 63 17.94 -10.79 5.23
CA ALA A 63 18.94 -11.30 4.26
C ALA A 63 19.98 -12.21 4.94
N ALA A 64 19.61 -12.86 6.04
CA ALA A 64 20.51 -13.73 6.79
C ALA A 64 20.92 -14.96 5.98
N GLY A 65 22.25 -15.17 5.83
CA GLY A 65 22.85 -16.06 4.86
C GLY A 65 22.63 -17.54 5.08
N ASP A 66 22.52 -18.04 6.28
CA ASP A 66 22.43 -19.50 6.49
C ASP A 66 21.45 -19.90 7.59
N SER A 67 20.20 -19.99 7.22
CA SER A 67 19.21 -20.72 8.03
C SER A 67 19.15 -22.21 7.65
N GLY A 68 19.86 -22.65 6.62
CA GLY A 68 19.77 -24.02 6.09
C GLY A 68 18.43 -24.43 5.52
N SER A 69 17.39 -23.62 5.72
CA SER A 69 16.01 -23.91 5.33
C SER A 69 15.55 -23.16 4.09
N GLY A 70 16.29 -22.15 3.64
CA GLY A 70 15.88 -21.27 2.53
C GLY A 70 14.68 -20.37 2.82
N LEU A 71 14.21 -20.31 4.07
CA LEU A 71 12.96 -19.64 4.48
C LEU A 71 13.16 -18.28 5.16
N TYR A 72 14.37 -17.71 5.09
CA TYR A 72 14.67 -16.38 5.60
C TYR A 72 15.38 -15.58 4.53
N SER A 73 14.66 -15.12 3.51
CA SER A 73 15.25 -14.27 2.48
C SER A 73 14.25 -13.26 1.96
N GLY A 74 14.77 -12.23 1.29
CA GLY A 74 14.02 -11.30 0.49
C GLY A 74 14.27 -11.53 -0.99
N GLU A 75 13.22 -11.49 -1.79
CA GLU A 75 13.30 -11.44 -3.24
C GLU A 75 12.81 -10.08 -3.73
N ILE A 76 13.51 -9.51 -4.69
CA ILE A 76 13.06 -8.33 -5.44
C ILE A 76 12.64 -8.80 -6.83
N VAL A 77 11.42 -8.50 -7.20
CA VAL A 77 10.84 -8.89 -8.48
C VAL A 77 10.64 -7.66 -9.34
N LEU A 78 11.29 -7.64 -10.48
CA LEU A 78 11.17 -6.60 -11.49
C LEU A 78 10.34 -7.14 -12.65
N SER A 79 9.33 -6.40 -13.05
CA SER A 79 8.42 -6.77 -14.14
C SER A 79 8.42 -5.70 -15.21
N ASN A 80 8.89 -6.06 -16.40
CA ASN A 80 8.97 -5.20 -17.57
C ASN A 80 7.82 -5.52 -18.54
N PRO A 81 6.82 -4.64 -18.71
CA PRO A 81 5.73 -4.86 -19.65
C PRO A 81 6.08 -4.42 -21.09
N THR A 82 7.19 -3.71 -21.27
CA THR A 82 7.57 -3.13 -22.55
C THR A 82 8.21 -4.17 -23.51
N ASP A 83 8.32 -3.85 -24.76
CA ASP A 83 8.94 -4.69 -25.79
C ASP A 83 10.46 -4.48 -25.95
N VAL A 84 11.05 -3.68 -25.08
CA VAL A 84 12.50 -3.42 -25.02
C VAL A 84 13.07 -3.88 -23.68
N ALA A 85 14.32 -4.34 -23.69
CA ALA A 85 15.02 -4.67 -22.45
C ALA A 85 15.32 -3.40 -21.66
N VAL A 86 15.12 -3.45 -20.35
CA VAL A 86 15.43 -2.36 -19.43
C VAL A 86 16.66 -2.68 -18.62
N GLN A 87 17.60 -1.73 -18.57
CA GLN A 87 18.81 -1.83 -17.76
C GLN A 87 18.64 -1.03 -16.47
N GLY A 88 19.45 -1.41 -15.48
CA GLY A 88 19.46 -0.69 -14.23
C GLY A 88 20.49 -1.19 -13.24
N THR A 89 20.41 -0.68 -12.03
CA THR A 89 21.27 -1.06 -10.90
C THR A 89 20.43 -1.36 -9.68
N VAL A 90 20.75 -2.42 -8.99
CA VAL A 90 20.19 -2.75 -7.66
C VAL A 90 21.27 -2.45 -6.63
N THR A 91 20.95 -1.57 -5.69
CA THR A 91 21.81 -1.21 -4.55
C THR A 91 21.20 -1.80 -3.29
N VAL A 92 21.95 -2.66 -2.59
CA VAL A 92 21.53 -3.24 -1.31
C VAL A 92 22.14 -2.43 -0.16
N LEU A 93 21.29 -2.00 0.77
CA LEU A 93 21.63 -1.20 1.94
C LEU A 93 21.46 -2.05 3.20
N THR A 94 22.44 -1.99 4.10
CA THR A 94 22.42 -2.67 5.41
C THR A 94 22.67 -1.67 6.54
N ALA A 95 22.54 -2.12 7.79
CA ALA A 95 22.74 -1.25 8.95
C ALA A 95 24.21 -0.86 9.18
N ASP A 96 25.14 -1.79 8.90
CA ASP A 96 26.53 -1.68 9.30
C ASP A 96 27.52 -1.96 8.14
N GLY A 97 27.03 -2.20 6.92
CA GLY A 97 27.85 -2.48 5.75
C GLY A 97 27.92 -1.32 4.76
N GLU A 98 28.91 -1.37 3.88
CA GLU A 98 28.93 -0.54 2.69
C GLU A 98 27.82 -0.99 1.73
N PRO A 99 27.19 -0.08 0.96
CA PRO A 99 26.23 -0.44 -0.06
C PRO A 99 26.82 -1.40 -1.11
N VAL A 100 26.06 -2.43 -1.46
CA VAL A 100 26.44 -3.40 -2.51
C VAL A 100 25.64 -3.11 -3.77
N GLU A 101 26.32 -2.83 -4.87
CA GLU A 101 25.71 -2.54 -6.16
C GLU A 101 25.85 -3.73 -7.11
N SER A 102 24.76 -4.04 -7.82
CA SER A 102 24.70 -5.10 -8.82
C SER A 102 23.94 -4.63 -10.05
N PRO A 103 24.48 -4.78 -11.26
CA PRO A 103 23.73 -4.46 -12.48
C PRO A 103 22.57 -5.43 -12.66
N VAL A 104 21.47 -4.94 -13.23
CA VAL A 104 20.30 -5.75 -13.57
C VAL A 104 19.84 -5.45 -15.00
N VAL A 105 19.34 -6.49 -15.66
CA VAL A 105 18.65 -6.38 -16.94
C VAL A 105 17.30 -7.09 -16.80
N VAL A 106 16.23 -6.43 -17.23
CA VAL A 106 14.90 -7.02 -17.29
C VAL A 106 14.52 -7.18 -18.76
N ASP A 107 14.37 -8.42 -19.18
CA ASP A 107 14.06 -8.76 -20.56
C ASP A 107 12.70 -8.14 -21.01
N PRO A 108 12.51 -7.92 -22.33
CA PRO A 108 11.25 -7.48 -22.86
C PRO A 108 10.09 -8.38 -22.45
N ARG A 109 9.02 -7.79 -21.94
CA ARG A 109 7.81 -8.51 -21.46
C ARG A 109 8.13 -9.66 -20.51
N GLY A 110 9.16 -9.46 -19.68
CA GLY A 110 9.73 -10.45 -18.81
C GLY A 110 9.80 -10.01 -17.35
N GLN A 111 10.31 -10.93 -16.55
CA GLN A 111 10.54 -10.74 -15.12
C GLN A 111 11.96 -11.08 -14.76
N THR A 112 12.53 -10.36 -13.80
CA THR A 112 13.80 -10.71 -13.16
C THR A 112 13.57 -10.80 -11.66
N ILE A 113 14.02 -11.89 -11.05
CA ILE A 113 13.93 -12.12 -9.60
C ILE A 113 15.34 -12.12 -9.03
N ILE A 114 15.56 -11.29 -8.02
CA ILE A 114 16.85 -11.14 -7.34
C ILE A 114 16.68 -11.63 -5.90
N ASP A 115 17.41 -12.67 -5.51
CA ASP A 115 17.54 -13.09 -4.11
C ASP A 115 18.52 -12.14 -3.41
N VAL A 116 18.01 -11.31 -2.48
CA VAL A 116 18.81 -10.32 -1.76
C VAL A 116 19.93 -10.96 -0.96
N ARG A 117 19.70 -12.16 -0.44
CA ARG A 117 20.69 -12.95 0.29
C ARG A 117 21.89 -13.40 -0.57
N SER A 118 21.70 -13.47 -1.89
CA SER A 118 22.81 -13.75 -2.80
C SER A 118 23.80 -12.59 -2.93
N LEU A 119 23.39 -11.39 -2.54
CA LEU A 119 24.18 -10.16 -2.63
C LEU A 119 24.82 -9.77 -1.30
N VAL A 120 24.12 -9.97 -0.18
CA VAL A 120 24.59 -9.63 1.16
C VAL A 120 24.17 -10.69 2.18
N ASP A 121 24.93 -10.79 3.27
CA ASP A 121 24.57 -11.54 4.47
C ASP A 121 24.35 -10.53 5.62
N SER A 122 23.10 -10.30 5.95
CA SER A 122 22.71 -9.33 6.99
C SER A 122 21.37 -9.72 7.63
N SER A 123 21.16 -9.38 8.89
CA SER A 123 19.86 -9.62 9.55
C SER A 123 18.72 -8.92 8.80
N TYR A 124 18.96 -7.72 8.28
CA TYR A 124 18.03 -6.96 7.44
C TYR A 124 18.79 -6.22 6.35
N ALA A 125 18.17 -6.15 5.17
CA ALA A 125 18.64 -5.36 4.04
C ALA A 125 17.47 -4.75 3.29
N SER A 126 17.61 -3.50 2.89
CA SER A 126 16.70 -2.80 1.97
C SER A 126 17.35 -2.67 0.60
N THR A 127 16.56 -2.54 -0.44
CA THR A 127 17.07 -2.38 -1.81
C THR A 127 16.57 -1.11 -2.45
N VAL A 128 17.47 -0.46 -3.19
CA VAL A 128 17.13 0.62 -4.13
C VAL A 128 17.36 0.08 -5.53
N VAL A 129 16.37 0.23 -6.40
CA VAL A 129 16.44 -0.21 -7.79
C VAL A 129 16.30 1.01 -8.67
N GLU A 130 17.33 1.32 -9.45
CA GLU A 130 17.36 2.43 -10.40
C GLU A 130 17.31 1.87 -11.82
N LEU A 131 16.34 2.29 -12.61
CA LEU A 131 16.03 1.72 -13.94
C LEU A 131 15.98 2.81 -15.00
N ASP A 132 16.42 2.47 -16.22
CA ASP A 132 16.33 3.31 -17.41
C ASP A 132 14.92 3.19 -18.06
N SER A 133 13.87 3.23 -17.24
CA SER A 133 12.47 3.14 -17.69
C SER A 133 11.53 3.49 -16.54
N SER A 134 10.40 4.12 -16.84
CA SER A 134 9.32 4.40 -15.89
C SER A 134 8.24 3.31 -15.83
N PHE A 135 8.31 2.30 -16.70
CA PHE A 135 7.22 1.32 -16.83
C PHE A 135 7.45 0.01 -16.06
N VAL A 136 8.65 -0.23 -15.55
CA VAL A 136 8.95 -1.43 -14.77
C VAL A 136 8.34 -1.30 -13.39
N ALA A 137 7.53 -2.28 -13.00
CA ALA A 137 7.03 -2.39 -11.64
C ALA A 137 7.96 -3.24 -10.78
N VAL A 138 8.15 -2.85 -9.53
CA VAL A 138 9.05 -3.55 -8.59
C VAL A 138 8.30 -3.91 -7.32
N GLU A 139 8.26 -5.19 -6.99
CA GLU A 139 7.71 -5.70 -5.73
C GLU A 139 8.78 -6.42 -4.91
N GLN A 140 8.60 -6.43 -3.61
CA GLN A 140 9.40 -7.17 -2.65
C GLN A 140 8.61 -8.37 -2.14
N ARG A 141 9.29 -9.49 -1.99
CA ARG A 141 8.77 -10.68 -1.30
C ARG A 141 9.63 -10.97 -0.10
N ALA A 142 9.00 -11.12 1.05
CA ALA A 142 9.65 -11.60 2.26
C ALA A 142 9.29 -13.06 2.47
N LEU A 143 10.30 -13.93 2.51
CA LEU A 143 10.16 -15.36 2.74
C LEU A 143 10.47 -15.65 4.20
N HIS A 144 9.48 -16.11 4.95
CA HIS A 144 9.59 -16.38 6.38
C HIS A 144 8.91 -17.72 6.72
N PRO A 145 9.38 -18.50 7.74
CA PRO A 145 8.75 -19.75 8.14
C PRO A 145 7.27 -19.62 8.52
N ALA A 146 6.86 -18.44 9.02
CA ALA A 146 5.47 -18.15 9.36
C ALA A 146 4.63 -17.72 8.16
N GLY A 147 5.24 -17.45 7.01
CA GLY A 147 4.53 -17.03 5.82
C GLY A 147 5.40 -16.34 4.79
N SER A 148 4.77 -16.02 3.66
CA SER A 148 5.38 -15.29 2.57
C SER A 148 4.59 -13.99 2.37
N ALA A 149 5.22 -12.86 2.61
CA ALA A 149 4.64 -11.55 2.36
C ALA A 149 5.04 -11.03 0.97
N VAL A 150 4.12 -10.31 0.33
CA VAL A 150 4.35 -9.58 -0.92
C VAL A 150 3.94 -8.13 -0.69
N ALA A 151 4.80 -7.20 -1.06
CA ALA A 151 4.52 -5.77 -0.96
C ALA A 151 5.09 -5.03 -2.17
N PRO A 152 4.41 -3.98 -2.67
CA PRO A 152 5.01 -3.07 -3.62
C PRO A 152 6.24 -2.39 -3.01
N CYS A 153 7.26 -2.09 -3.81
CA CYS A 153 8.29 -1.14 -3.44
C CYS A 153 7.77 0.29 -3.70
N ALA A 154 8.18 1.27 -2.91
CA ALA A 154 7.85 2.67 -3.16
C ALA A 154 8.66 3.20 -4.36
N ASN A 155 8.05 4.03 -5.20
CA ASN A 155 8.77 4.73 -6.27
C ASN A 155 9.04 6.22 -5.94
N ALA A 156 8.78 6.60 -4.70
CA ALA A 156 9.14 7.90 -4.15
C ALA A 156 9.52 7.77 -2.67
N THR A 157 10.31 8.70 -2.18
CA THR A 157 10.62 8.86 -0.75
C THR A 157 9.74 9.94 -0.14
N SER A 158 9.55 9.92 1.17
CA SER A 158 8.82 10.95 1.90
C SER A 158 9.62 11.46 3.10
N ASP A 159 9.23 12.60 3.62
CA ASP A 159 9.66 13.13 4.91
C ASP A 159 8.78 12.66 6.07
N GLU A 160 7.67 11.96 5.79
CA GLU A 160 6.83 11.31 6.79
C GLU A 160 6.37 9.94 6.32
N TRP A 161 6.16 9.03 7.28
CA TRP A 161 5.60 7.70 7.06
C TRP A 161 4.77 7.30 8.27
N HIS A 162 3.58 6.74 8.01
CA HIS A 162 2.63 6.36 9.05
C HIS A 162 2.19 4.90 8.90
N PHE A 163 2.01 4.23 10.02
CA PHE A 163 1.48 2.88 10.14
C PHE A 163 0.31 2.93 11.11
N ALA A 164 -0.89 2.59 10.67
CA ALA A 164 -2.08 2.62 11.52
C ALA A 164 -2.25 1.31 12.32
N ASP A 165 -1.67 0.20 11.87
CA ASP A 165 -1.69 -1.09 12.57
C ASP A 165 -0.30 -1.62 12.87
N GLY A 166 -0.04 -1.88 14.14
CA GLY A 166 1.08 -2.62 14.67
C GLY A 166 0.61 -3.49 15.83
N PHE A 167 1.37 -4.53 16.15
CA PHE A 167 0.96 -5.52 17.14
C PHE A 167 2.18 -6.15 17.82
N THR A 168 2.28 -5.96 19.12
CA THR A 168 3.37 -6.53 19.93
C THR A 168 2.87 -7.46 21.04
N PHE A 169 1.55 -7.72 21.06
CA PHE A 169 0.91 -8.55 22.06
C PHE A 169 1.28 -10.03 21.89
N ASP A 170 1.36 -10.74 23.02
CA ASP A 170 1.58 -12.19 23.09
C ASP A 170 2.85 -12.65 22.36
N GLY A 171 3.95 -11.89 22.55
CA GLY A 171 5.26 -12.19 21.98
C GLY A 171 5.44 -11.88 20.51
N SER A 172 4.44 -11.26 19.88
CA SER A 172 4.54 -10.82 18.48
C SER A 172 5.63 -9.76 18.32
N ASP A 173 6.35 -9.82 17.18
CA ASP A 173 7.48 -8.95 16.87
C ASP A 173 7.10 -7.96 15.80
N PHE A 174 7.22 -6.67 16.12
CA PHE A 174 7.04 -5.57 15.18
C PHE A 174 8.35 -4.80 15.05
N ARG A 175 8.89 -4.79 13.84
CA ARG A 175 10.10 -4.04 13.49
C ARG A 175 9.79 -2.95 12.49
N LEU A 176 10.23 -1.75 12.82
CA LEU A 176 10.21 -0.60 11.94
C LEU A 176 11.56 -0.51 11.22
N ILE A 177 11.55 -0.55 9.90
CA ILE A 177 12.74 -0.47 9.05
C ILE A 177 12.74 0.92 8.40
N LEU A 178 13.77 1.71 8.70
CA LEU A 178 13.99 3.05 8.16
C LEU A 178 15.13 2.99 7.16
N THR A 179 14.87 3.31 5.90
CA THR A 179 15.83 3.25 4.80
C THR A 179 16.16 4.65 4.31
N ASN A 180 17.41 5.04 4.40
CA ASN A 180 17.92 6.28 3.83
C ASN A 180 18.75 6.00 2.58
N PRO A 181 18.23 6.25 1.37
CA PRO A 181 18.96 6.00 0.13
C PRO A 181 19.97 7.11 -0.22
N TYR A 182 19.94 8.25 0.49
CA TYR A 182 20.68 9.45 0.13
C TYR A 182 22.08 9.49 0.74
N LEU A 183 22.92 10.39 0.20
CA LEU A 183 24.30 10.63 0.65
C LEU A 183 24.41 11.46 1.93
N SER A 184 23.32 12.04 2.42
CA SER A 184 23.22 12.75 3.68
C SER A 184 22.39 11.95 4.69
N ALA A 185 22.69 12.07 5.96
CA ALA A 185 21.87 11.44 7.00
C ALA A 185 20.47 12.06 7.03
N ALA A 186 19.46 11.25 7.33
CA ALA A 186 18.14 11.72 7.73
C ALA A 186 18.02 11.71 9.26
N ILE A 187 17.31 12.69 9.81
CA ILE A 187 17.03 12.80 11.25
C ILE A 187 15.52 12.72 11.40
N VAL A 188 15.04 11.74 12.18
CA VAL A 188 13.61 11.46 12.29
C VAL A 188 13.14 11.45 13.74
N ASN A 189 11.89 11.79 13.95
CA ASN A 189 11.16 11.63 15.20
C ASN A 189 10.12 10.52 15.04
N VAL A 190 10.07 9.60 15.99
CA VAL A 190 9.08 8.53 16.02
C VAL A 190 8.10 8.79 17.16
N SER A 191 6.82 8.83 16.85
CA SER A 191 5.74 8.83 17.80
C SER A 191 4.87 7.57 17.65
N VAL A 192 4.26 7.15 18.74
CA VAL A 192 3.48 5.91 18.82
C VAL A 192 2.15 6.21 19.50
N ALA A 193 1.05 5.74 18.93
CA ALA A 193 -0.26 5.74 19.57
C ALA A 193 -0.64 4.31 19.97
N THR A 194 -1.15 4.14 21.17
CA THR A 194 -1.65 2.87 21.71
C THR A 194 -3.06 3.03 22.24
N GLU A 195 -3.69 1.97 22.78
CA GLU A 195 -4.99 2.08 23.47
C GLU A 195 -4.95 3.06 24.66
N ASP A 196 -3.77 3.27 25.27
CA ASP A 196 -3.58 4.21 26.40
C ASP A 196 -3.27 5.65 25.93
N GLY A 197 -3.30 5.92 24.63
CA GLY A 197 -3.04 7.23 24.02
C GLY A 197 -1.66 7.38 23.40
N PRO A 198 -1.33 8.62 22.94
CA PRO A 198 -0.09 8.90 22.24
C PRO A 198 1.12 8.93 23.17
N ARG A 199 2.26 8.45 22.69
CA ARG A 199 3.55 8.44 23.41
C ARG A 199 4.68 8.85 22.47
N THR A 200 5.64 9.60 23.01
CA THR A 200 6.82 10.08 22.27
C THR A 200 8.09 9.58 22.97
N PRO A 201 8.61 8.41 22.57
CA PRO A 201 9.79 7.82 23.22
C PRO A 201 11.03 8.69 23.00
N SER A 202 11.67 9.11 24.08
CA SER A 202 12.80 10.07 24.01
C SER A 202 14.03 9.52 23.28
N ASN A 203 14.22 8.21 23.26
CA ASN A 203 15.32 7.54 22.56
C ASN A 203 15.10 7.43 21.06
N LEU A 204 13.91 7.76 20.56
CA LEU A 204 13.55 7.78 19.14
C LEU A 204 13.25 9.21 18.66
N GLN A 205 13.63 10.25 19.41
CA GLN A 205 13.59 11.63 18.97
C GLN A 205 14.97 12.05 18.48
N GLY A 206 15.04 12.77 17.37
CA GLY A 206 16.30 13.09 16.72
C GLY A 206 17.08 11.83 16.29
N TYR A 207 16.36 10.76 15.95
CA TYR A 207 16.95 9.47 15.62
C TYR A 207 17.62 9.54 14.24
N VAL A 208 18.92 9.21 14.20
CA VAL A 208 19.73 9.36 12.98
C VAL A 208 19.67 8.09 12.14
N VAL A 209 19.24 8.23 10.90
CA VAL A 209 19.37 7.22 9.84
C VAL A 209 20.54 7.62 8.95
N PRO A 210 21.71 6.95 9.03
CA PRO A 210 22.90 7.35 8.31
C PRO A 210 22.70 7.35 6.79
N ALA A 211 23.58 8.03 6.08
CA ALA A 211 23.60 8.04 4.62
C ALA A 211 23.74 6.62 4.06
N ARG A 212 22.98 6.30 3.01
CA ARG A 212 23.01 5.01 2.28
C ARG A 212 22.98 3.80 3.22
N SER A 213 22.06 3.82 4.19
CA SER A 213 22.00 2.81 5.25
C SER A 213 20.54 2.59 5.70
N ILE A 214 20.36 1.59 6.54
CA ILE A 214 19.08 1.33 7.22
C ILE A 214 19.23 1.43 8.73
N ARG A 215 18.10 1.62 9.40
CA ARG A 215 17.93 1.39 10.84
C ARG A 215 16.73 0.49 11.07
N VAL A 216 16.88 -0.48 11.94
CA VAL A 216 15.81 -1.38 12.35
C VAL A 216 15.50 -1.14 13.81
N VAL A 217 14.28 -0.74 14.11
CA VAL A 217 13.81 -0.48 15.46
C VAL A 217 12.85 -1.60 15.87
N ASN A 218 13.20 -2.35 16.90
CA ASN A 218 12.25 -3.26 17.53
C ASN A 218 11.32 -2.44 18.44
N VAL A 219 10.05 -2.37 18.05
CA VAL A 219 9.06 -1.50 18.70
C VAL A 219 8.75 -1.99 20.13
N ALA A 220 8.74 -3.30 20.38
CA ALA A 220 8.55 -3.85 21.70
C ALA A 220 9.72 -3.48 22.65
N GLU A 221 10.96 -3.50 22.15
CA GLU A 221 12.15 -3.11 22.92
C GLU A 221 12.23 -1.59 23.13
N ALA A 222 11.61 -0.81 22.26
CA ALA A 222 11.50 0.64 22.41
C ALA A 222 10.49 1.08 23.49
N GLY A 223 9.82 0.14 24.14
CA GLY A 223 8.93 0.38 25.29
C GLY A 223 7.45 0.10 25.03
N PHE A 224 7.11 -0.54 23.89
CA PHE A 224 5.73 -0.82 23.48
C PHE A 224 5.47 -2.33 23.39
N ARG A 225 5.65 -3.02 24.52
CA ARG A 225 5.37 -4.46 24.65
C ARG A 225 3.90 -4.70 24.95
N ASP A 226 3.41 -5.86 24.48
CA ASP A 226 2.06 -6.37 24.74
C ASP A 226 0.92 -5.43 24.32
N GLU A 227 1.18 -4.58 23.29
CA GLU A 227 0.18 -3.70 22.70
C GLU A 227 -0.64 -4.46 21.65
N LYS A 228 -1.98 -4.40 21.77
CA LYS A 228 -2.93 -4.99 20.83
C LYS A 228 -3.32 -4.03 19.71
N VAL A 229 -3.16 -2.75 19.95
CA VAL A 229 -3.40 -1.66 19.03
C VAL A 229 -2.22 -0.71 19.13
N LEU A 230 -1.56 -0.48 18.01
CA LEU A 230 -0.39 0.37 17.96
C LEU A 230 -0.32 1.03 16.58
N ALA A 231 -0.26 2.35 16.55
CA ALA A 231 0.07 3.11 15.36
C ALA A 231 1.44 3.78 15.53
N VAL A 232 2.17 3.94 14.42
CA VAL A 232 3.48 4.58 14.42
C VAL A 232 3.49 5.70 13.40
N SER A 233 4.02 6.85 13.80
CA SER A 233 4.32 7.97 12.91
C SER A 233 5.82 8.24 12.97
N VAL A 234 6.44 8.38 11.80
CA VAL A 234 7.85 8.74 11.65
C VAL A 234 7.92 9.99 10.78
N VAL A 235 8.40 11.09 11.36
CA VAL A 235 8.50 12.38 10.67
C VAL A 235 9.94 12.85 10.69
N ALA A 236 10.48 13.23 9.54
CA ALA A 236 11.83 13.74 9.44
C ALA A 236 11.91 15.21 9.90
N GLU A 237 12.87 15.51 10.76
CA GLU A 237 13.33 16.89 10.98
C GLU A 237 14.18 17.38 9.80
N SER A 238 14.89 16.43 9.17
CA SER A 238 15.70 16.69 7.97
C SER A 238 15.91 15.43 7.16
N GLY A 239 15.99 15.60 5.84
CA GLY A 239 16.16 14.50 4.88
C GLY A 239 14.85 13.86 4.48
N ARG A 240 14.97 12.85 3.65
CA ARG A 240 13.85 11.99 3.17
C ARG A 240 14.28 10.54 3.30
N PHE A 241 13.32 9.66 3.45
CA PHE A 241 13.58 8.25 3.69
C PHE A 241 12.40 7.40 3.21
N VAL A 242 12.51 6.08 3.36
CA VAL A 242 11.41 5.14 3.21
C VAL A 242 11.27 4.38 4.51
N ALA A 243 10.03 4.14 4.96
CA ALA A 243 9.76 3.31 6.12
C ALA A 243 8.87 2.12 5.76
N ALA A 244 9.23 0.97 6.33
CA ALA A 244 8.45 -0.25 6.23
C ALA A 244 8.30 -0.90 7.60
N LYS A 245 7.30 -1.75 7.74
CA LYS A 245 7.13 -2.65 8.87
C LYS A 245 7.41 -4.09 8.47
N ASP A 246 8.07 -4.80 9.36
CA ASP A 246 8.22 -6.25 9.34
C ASP A 246 7.53 -6.79 10.60
N GLN A 247 6.37 -7.44 10.43
CA GLN A 247 5.49 -7.86 11.52
C GLN A 247 5.36 -9.37 11.54
N HIS A 248 5.77 -9.98 12.63
CA HIS A 248 5.56 -11.40 12.90
C HIS A 248 4.50 -11.57 13.98
N TYR A 249 3.34 -12.09 13.59
CA TYR A 249 2.25 -12.41 14.51
C TYR A 249 2.47 -13.79 15.12
N LEU A 250 2.51 -13.90 16.45
CA LEU A 250 2.81 -15.12 17.18
C LEU A 250 1.70 -15.57 18.12
N GLY A 251 0.68 -14.75 18.32
CA GLY A 251 -0.39 -15.04 19.27
C GLY A 251 -1.51 -14.02 19.27
N GLY A 252 -2.33 -14.01 20.32
CA GLY A 252 -3.46 -13.10 20.43
C GLY A 252 -4.54 -13.29 19.35
N GLY A 253 -4.64 -14.50 18.77
CA GLY A 253 -5.55 -14.80 17.68
C GLY A 253 -5.02 -14.47 16.29
N ARG A 254 -3.79 -13.95 16.18
CA ARG A 254 -3.13 -13.61 14.93
C ARG A 254 -1.88 -14.46 14.73
N LEU A 255 -1.74 -15.06 13.55
CA LEU A 255 -0.53 -15.80 13.16
C LEU A 255 -0.16 -15.42 11.72
N GLY A 256 1.14 -15.33 11.44
CA GLY A 256 1.64 -15.03 10.11
C GLY A 256 2.76 -14.02 10.12
N HIS A 257 3.24 -13.71 8.93
CA HIS A 257 4.29 -12.72 8.69
C HIS A 257 3.86 -11.77 7.60
N ILE A 258 4.01 -10.48 7.83
CA ILE A 258 3.77 -9.44 6.84
C ILE A 258 4.98 -8.51 6.76
N ASN A 259 5.20 -7.99 5.56
CA ASN A 259 6.12 -6.91 5.31
C ASN A 259 5.38 -5.88 4.45
N ALA A 260 5.34 -4.63 4.88
CA ALA A 260 4.56 -3.60 4.22
C ALA A 260 5.21 -2.22 4.37
N LEU A 261 5.06 -1.38 3.36
CA LEU A 261 5.37 0.05 3.46
C LEU A 261 4.35 0.77 4.33
N GLY A 262 4.77 1.84 4.98
CA GLY A 262 3.86 2.81 5.59
C GLY A 262 3.14 3.68 4.57
N ALA A 263 2.19 4.48 5.03
CA ALA A 263 1.61 5.57 4.26
C ALA A 263 2.59 6.76 4.25
N PRO A 264 3.01 7.26 3.09
CA PRO A 264 3.93 8.41 3.00
C PRO A 264 3.24 9.76 3.22
N ALA A 265 1.92 9.75 3.40
CA ALA A 265 1.07 10.86 3.79
C ALA A 265 -0.23 10.32 4.37
N ALA A 266 -0.96 11.17 5.10
CA ALA A 266 -2.34 10.91 5.45
C ALA A 266 -3.29 11.29 4.29
N SER A 267 -4.52 10.77 4.28
CA SER A 267 -5.52 11.05 3.25
C SER A 267 -6.92 11.15 3.85
N SER A 268 -7.78 11.92 3.19
CA SER A 268 -9.19 12.02 3.57
C SER A 268 -10.04 10.83 3.15
N GLN A 269 -9.52 9.91 2.33
CA GLN A 269 -10.26 8.73 1.87
C GLN A 269 -9.32 7.52 1.71
N TRP A 270 -9.85 6.34 2.10
CA TRP A 270 -9.15 5.06 2.01
C TRP A 270 -10.11 3.96 1.54
N TRP A 271 -9.71 3.27 0.46
CA TRP A 271 -10.48 2.21 -0.17
C TRP A 271 -9.86 0.84 0.09
N PHE A 272 -10.69 -0.14 0.41
CA PHE A 272 -10.31 -1.53 0.65
C PHE A 272 -11.26 -2.45 -0.12
N ALA A 273 -10.69 -3.36 -0.93
CA ALA A 273 -11.48 -4.27 -1.76
C ALA A 273 -11.73 -5.62 -1.09
N ASP A 274 -10.74 -6.19 -0.38
CA ASP A 274 -10.76 -7.58 0.14
C ASP A 274 -11.29 -7.68 1.58
N GLY A 275 -12.50 -7.19 1.86
CA GLY A 275 -13.19 -7.40 3.13
C GLY A 275 -13.96 -8.71 3.16
N GLU A 276 -14.07 -9.34 4.34
CA GLU A 276 -14.81 -10.57 4.52
C GLU A 276 -15.29 -10.75 5.96
N LYS A 277 -16.59 -11.03 6.14
CA LYS A 277 -17.18 -11.43 7.41
C LYS A 277 -17.64 -12.86 7.36
N GLY A 278 -17.37 -13.65 8.41
CA GLY A 278 -17.81 -15.03 8.49
C GLY A 278 -17.26 -15.76 9.69
N PRO A 279 -17.67 -17.02 9.88
CA PRO A 279 -17.21 -17.83 11.01
C PRO A 279 -15.70 -18.03 11.02
N GLY A 280 -15.06 -17.67 12.12
CA GLY A 280 -13.60 -17.78 12.29
C GLY A 280 -12.79 -16.68 11.58
N ILE A 281 -13.44 -15.74 10.91
CA ILE A 281 -12.80 -14.57 10.31
C ILE A 281 -12.84 -13.43 11.31
N SER A 282 -11.70 -12.76 11.50
CA SER A 282 -11.58 -11.52 12.25
C SER A 282 -11.03 -10.43 11.33
N GLU A 283 -11.80 -9.40 11.11
CA GLU A 283 -11.42 -8.25 10.29
C GLU A 283 -11.52 -6.97 11.10
N ARG A 284 -10.45 -6.18 11.05
CA ARG A 284 -10.33 -4.91 11.76
C ARG A 284 -9.72 -3.86 10.87
N TYR A 285 -10.22 -2.65 11.00
CA TYR A 285 -9.65 -1.44 10.45
C TYR A 285 -9.06 -0.60 11.58
N SER A 286 -7.77 -0.30 11.49
CA SER A 286 -7.07 0.62 12.39
C SER A 286 -7.04 1.98 11.71
N ILE A 287 -7.61 3.00 12.35
CA ILE A 287 -7.74 4.36 11.86
C ILE A 287 -6.91 5.27 12.76
N TYR A 288 -5.81 5.77 12.23
CA TYR A 288 -4.89 6.65 12.93
C TYR A 288 -5.06 8.10 12.47
N ASN A 289 -5.14 9.00 13.41
CA ASN A 289 -5.18 10.44 13.17
C ASN A 289 -3.80 11.05 13.50
N PRO A 290 -2.96 11.36 12.49
CA PRO A 290 -1.66 11.98 12.74
C PRO A 290 -1.72 13.48 13.01
N THR A 291 -2.91 14.12 12.92
CA THR A 291 -3.08 15.57 13.03
C THR A 291 -3.31 16.04 14.45
N ASP A 292 -3.18 17.35 14.68
CA ASP A 292 -3.41 18.01 15.97
C ASP A 292 -4.90 18.24 16.30
N GLU A 293 -5.81 17.89 15.39
CA GLU A 293 -7.25 18.13 15.54
C GLU A 293 -8.00 16.79 15.58
N VAL A 294 -9.17 16.80 16.25
CA VAL A 294 -10.07 15.64 16.26
C VAL A 294 -10.68 15.45 14.88
N ALA A 295 -10.51 14.28 14.29
CA ALA A 295 -11.13 13.90 13.04
C ALA A 295 -12.47 13.19 13.29
N GLN A 296 -13.46 13.40 12.40
CA GLN A 296 -14.67 12.60 12.31
C GLN A 296 -14.54 11.70 11.09
N ALA A 297 -14.54 10.41 11.30
CA ALA A 297 -14.44 9.41 10.25
C ALA A 297 -15.81 8.78 9.95
N SER A 298 -16.07 8.56 8.68
CA SER A 298 -17.21 7.81 8.16
C SER A 298 -16.75 6.47 7.62
N VAL A 299 -17.39 5.40 8.06
CA VAL A 299 -17.12 4.02 7.62
C VAL A 299 -18.30 3.56 6.78
N LEU A 300 -18.09 3.34 5.50
CA LEU A 300 -19.10 2.93 4.54
C LEU A 300 -18.77 1.53 4.01
N VAL A 301 -19.68 0.59 4.23
CA VAL A 301 -19.59 -0.77 3.66
C VAL A 301 -20.14 -0.76 2.23
N LEU A 302 -19.39 -1.38 1.33
CA LEU A 302 -19.69 -1.48 -0.10
C LEU A 302 -19.68 -2.96 -0.53
N GLY A 303 -20.14 -3.23 -1.74
CA GLY A 303 -19.96 -4.56 -2.36
C GLY A 303 -20.84 -5.66 -1.79
N LEU A 304 -21.92 -5.34 -1.09
CA LEU A 304 -22.83 -6.34 -0.45
C LEU A 304 -23.66 -7.18 -1.45
N GLY A 305 -23.26 -7.22 -2.70
CA GLY A 305 -23.93 -7.99 -3.74
C GLY A 305 -25.28 -7.42 -4.17
N GLN A 306 -26.17 -8.27 -4.73
CA GLN A 306 -27.48 -7.86 -5.23
C GLN A 306 -28.55 -7.70 -4.12
N VAL A 307 -28.15 -7.66 -2.87
CA VAL A 307 -29.10 -7.43 -1.79
C VAL A 307 -29.31 -5.93 -1.66
N ASP A 308 -30.56 -5.46 -1.70
CA ASP A 308 -30.96 -4.06 -1.49
C ASP A 308 -30.59 -3.49 -0.08
N THR A 309 -29.52 -4.00 0.51
CA THR A 309 -29.04 -3.63 1.84
C THR A 309 -27.87 -2.68 1.71
N THR A 310 -28.16 -1.40 1.49
CA THR A 310 -27.21 -0.35 1.81
C THR A 310 -27.20 -0.16 3.33
N LEU A 311 -26.07 -0.47 3.97
CA LEU A 311 -25.88 -0.13 5.36
C LEU A 311 -25.63 1.40 5.47
N PRO A 312 -26.24 2.07 6.45
CA PRO A 312 -25.92 3.47 6.68
C PRO A 312 -24.44 3.61 7.09
N PRO A 313 -23.75 4.69 6.68
CA PRO A 313 -22.40 4.94 7.15
C PRO A 313 -22.37 5.03 8.68
N ALA A 314 -21.34 4.44 9.28
CA ALA A 314 -21.08 4.61 10.71
C ALA A 314 -20.07 5.73 10.91
N SER A 315 -20.40 6.72 11.76
CA SER A 315 -19.49 7.82 12.11
C SER A 315 -18.80 7.54 13.43
N LEU A 316 -17.50 7.84 13.51
CA LEU A 316 -16.70 7.73 14.73
C LEU A 316 -15.73 8.90 14.84
N SER A 317 -15.41 9.24 16.10
CA SER A 317 -14.43 10.27 16.41
C SER A 317 -13.05 9.65 16.59
N VAL A 318 -12.05 10.21 15.94
CA VAL A 318 -10.64 9.82 16.09
C VAL A 318 -9.88 11.00 16.70
N PRO A 319 -9.55 10.95 18.00
CA PRO A 319 -8.82 12.05 18.65
C PRO A 319 -7.47 12.31 18.01
N ALA A 320 -6.92 13.51 18.25
CA ALA A 320 -5.62 13.92 17.76
C ALA A 320 -4.52 12.95 18.22
N HIS A 321 -3.67 12.52 17.31
CA HIS A 321 -2.55 11.60 17.54
C HIS A 321 -2.94 10.24 18.13
N GLU A 322 -4.20 9.84 18.03
CA GLU A 322 -4.70 8.55 18.53
C GLU A 322 -5.09 7.60 17.38
N VAL A 323 -5.18 6.32 17.73
CA VAL A 323 -5.66 5.26 16.86
C VAL A 323 -6.94 4.66 17.40
N VAL A 324 -7.94 4.51 16.54
CA VAL A 324 -9.22 3.88 16.84
C VAL A 324 -9.40 2.67 15.94
N THR A 325 -10.02 1.61 16.45
CA THR A 325 -10.24 0.40 15.67
C THR A 325 -11.72 0.15 15.42
N VAL A 326 -12.05 -0.28 14.20
CA VAL A 326 -13.37 -0.77 13.81
C VAL A 326 -13.29 -2.25 13.54
N ASP A 327 -13.98 -3.08 14.32
CA ASP A 327 -14.12 -4.51 14.10
C ASP A 327 -15.40 -4.76 13.30
N THR A 328 -15.29 -5.43 12.15
CA THR A 328 -16.45 -5.67 11.27
C THR A 328 -17.52 -6.55 11.91
N SER A 329 -17.14 -7.37 12.90
CA SER A 329 -18.10 -8.17 13.66
C SER A 329 -19.09 -7.32 14.45
N THR A 330 -18.73 -6.07 14.77
CA THR A 330 -19.57 -5.13 15.52
C THR A 330 -20.49 -4.29 14.63
N ILE A 331 -20.28 -4.34 13.30
CA ILE A 331 -21.14 -3.60 12.36
C ILE A 331 -22.50 -4.27 12.29
N GLU A 332 -23.52 -3.57 12.80
CA GLU A 332 -24.90 -4.06 12.81
C GLU A 332 -25.45 -4.20 11.38
N GLY A 333 -26.06 -5.36 11.11
CA GLY A 333 -26.64 -5.64 9.79
C GLY A 333 -25.65 -6.05 8.70
N LEU A 334 -24.35 -6.05 8.96
CA LEU A 334 -23.37 -6.56 7.99
C LEU A 334 -23.52 -8.09 7.83
N PRO A 335 -23.92 -8.58 6.63
CA PRO A 335 -24.07 -10.01 6.39
C PRO A 335 -22.69 -10.71 6.32
N ASP A 336 -22.71 -12.04 6.50
CA ASP A 336 -21.54 -12.86 6.19
C ASP A 336 -21.29 -12.87 4.68
N GLY A 337 -20.01 -12.86 4.30
CA GLY A 337 -19.55 -12.86 2.92
C GLY A 337 -18.55 -11.72 2.64
N ALA A 338 -18.18 -11.64 1.36
CA ALA A 338 -17.27 -10.61 0.87
C ALA A 338 -17.92 -9.23 0.87
N HIS A 339 -17.12 -8.23 1.18
CA HIS A 339 -17.51 -6.81 1.10
C HIS A 339 -16.28 -5.95 0.80
N ALA A 340 -16.51 -4.70 0.53
CA ALA A 340 -15.48 -3.67 0.43
C ALA A 340 -15.76 -2.56 1.45
N MET A 341 -14.75 -1.73 1.72
CA MET A 341 -14.86 -0.66 2.69
C MET A 341 -14.32 0.65 2.13
N LEU A 342 -15.07 1.73 2.35
CA LEU A 342 -14.57 3.10 2.20
C LEU A 342 -14.57 3.76 3.58
N ILE A 343 -13.39 4.24 4.00
CA ILE A 343 -13.24 5.04 5.20
C ILE A 343 -12.85 6.44 4.77
N SER A 344 -13.63 7.43 5.17
CA SER A 344 -13.42 8.83 4.78
C SER A 344 -13.50 9.77 5.98
N SER A 345 -12.75 10.87 5.93
CA SER A 345 -12.87 11.95 6.91
C SER A 345 -14.01 12.90 6.54
N GLU A 346 -14.90 13.18 7.49
CA GLU A 346 -16.00 14.13 7.34
C GLU A 346 -15.54 15.58 7.59
N THR A 347 -14.46 15.77 8.34
CA THR A 347 -13.96 17.09 8.78
C THR A 347 -12.89 17.68 7.89
N GLY A 348 -12.42 16.92 6.88
CA GLY A 348 -11.27 17.29 6.04
C GLY A 348 -9.91 17.11 6.74
N SER A 349 -9.86 16.57 7.96
CA SER A 349 -8.63 16.12 8.60
C SER A 349 -8.20 14.80 7.98
N ASP A 350 -6.95 14.69 7.55
CA ASP A 350 -6.45 13.50 6.92
C ASP A 350 -6.16 12.40 7.94
N LEU A 351 -6.41 11.16 7.56
CA LEU A 351 -6.27 9.95 8.37
C LEU A 351 -5.32 8.97 7.69
N VAL A 352 -4.88 7.98 8.43
CA VAL A 352 -4.18 6.79 7.89
C VAL A 352 -4.97 5.56 8.28
N VAL A 353 -5.24 4.68 7.33
CA VAL A 353 -6.05 3.48 7.59
C VAL A 353 -5.37 2.24 7.07
N GLU A 354 -5.27 1.23 7.93
CA GLU A 354 -4.84 -0.12 7.56
C GLU A 354 -5.92 -1.14 7.94
N ARG A 355 -6.14 -2.11 7.08
CA ARG A 355 -6.97 -3.28 7.36
C ARG A 355 -6.11 -4.45 7.78
N VAL A 356 -6.52 -5.14 8.85
CA VAL A 356 -5.97 -6.44 9.26
C VAL A 356 -7.07 -7.45 9.24
N ILE A 357 -6.84 -8.57 8.52
CA ILE A 357 -7.80 -9.64 8.45
C ILE A 357 -7.11 -10.98 8.75
N THR A 358 -7.71 -11.74 9.67
CA THR A 358 -7.28 -13.09 10.01
C THR A 358 -8.34 -14.08 9.51
N ARG A 359 -7.91 -14.98 8.66
CA ARG A 359 -8.77 -16.00 8.04
C ARG A 359 -8.36 -17.41 8.47
N PRO A 360 -9.30 -18.36 8.58
CA PRO A 360 -8.96 -19.78 8.71
C PRO A 360 -8.13 -20.25 7.49
N ALA A 361 -7.11 -21.06 7.76
CA ALA A 361 -6.38 -21.86 6.79
C ALA A 361 -6.58 -23.34 7.14
N ALA A 362 -5.95 -24.28 6.44
CA ALA A 362 -6.24 -25.69 6.58
C ALA A 362 -6.14 -26.22 8.03
N ASP A 363 -5.06 -25.83 8.75
CA ASP A 363 -4.77 -26.28 10.14
C ASP A 363 -4.28 -25.14 11.05
N TYR A 364 -4.43 -23.87 10.60
CA TYR A 364 -3.97 -22.67 11.31
C TYR A 364 -4.86 -21.47 10.94
N VAL A 365 -4.54 -20.30 11.47
CA VAL A 365 -5.09 -19.02 11.01
C VAL A 365 -4.01 -18.24 10.32
N ALA A 366 -4.37 -17.48 9.30
CA ALA A 366 -3.45 -16.63 8.57
C ALA A 366 -3.90 -15.16 8.65
N THR A 367 -3.00 -14.31 9.11
CA THR A 367 -3.23 -12.85 9.23
C THR A 367 -2.55 -12.12 8.08
N THR A 368 -3.28 -11.23 7.44
CA THR A 368 -2.77 -10.27 6.45
C THR A 368 -3.07 -8.86 6.91
N ALA A 369 -2.22 -7.91 6.53
CA ALA A 369 -2.49 -6.48 6.71
C ALA A 369 -2.16 -5.74 5.43
N VAL A 370 -3.01 -4.78 5.08
CA VAL A 370 -2.90 -3.99 3.85
C VAL A 370 -3.20 -2.53 4.17
N LEU A 371 -2.35 -1.64 3.67
CA LEU A 371 -2.66 -0.21 3.58
C LEU A 371 -3.74 -0.01 2.51
N GLY A 372 -4.75 0.81 2.77
CA GLY A 372 -5.78 1.12 1.79
C GLY A 372 -5.25 1.91 0.59
N VAL A 373 -6.06 1.99 -0.46
CA VAL A 373 -5.82 2.90 -1.58
C VAL A 373 -6.33 4.28 -1.20
N MET A 374 -5.46 5.29 -1.26
CA MET A 374 -5.82 6.67 -0.97
C MET A 374 -6.79 7.23 -2.00
N GLY A 375 -7.64 8.15 -1.59
CA GLY A 375 -8.48 8.93 -2.49
C GLY A 375 -7.65 9.62 -3.58
N GLY A 376 -8.15 9.56 -4.83
CA GLY A 376 -7.44 10.11 -5.98
C GLY A 376 -6.45 9.15 -6.67
N TYR A 377 -6.21 7.96 -6.11
CA TYR A 377 -5.33 6.94 -6.70
C TYR A 377 -6.06 5.68 -7.16
N THR A 378 -7.38 5.74 -7.31
CA THR A 378 -8.14 4.72 -8.04
C THR A 378 -7.82 4.82 -9.54
N SER A 379 -7.71 3.70 -10.24
CA SER A 379 -7.34 3.68 -11.66
C SER A 379 -8.22 2.71 -12.44
N GLU A 380 -8.39 2.97 -13.74
CA GLU A 380 -9.03 2.03 -14.66
C GLU A 380 -8.09 0.87 -15.04
N ARG A 381 -6.79 1.00 -14.72
CA ARG A 381 -5.80 0.02 -15.08
C ARG A 381 -4.82 -0.25 -13.94
N TRP A 382 -4.62 -1.54 -13.64
CA TRP A 382 -3.79 -2.00 -12.53
C TRP A 382 -2.85 -3.10 -12.98
N ARG A 383 -1.62 -3.06 -12.49
CA ARG A 383 -0.60 -4.06 -12.79
C ARG A 383 -0.27 -4.91 -11.58
N ILE A 384 -0.14 -6.22 -11.81
CA ILE A 384 0.39 -7.19 -10.85
C ILE A 384 1.73 -7.67 -11.40
N PRO A 385 2.86 -7.35 -10.75
CA PRO A 385 4.20 -7.64 -11.29
C PRO A 385 4.45 -9.12 -11.52
N THR A 386 3.86 -9.99 -10.71
CA THR A 386 4.04 -11.42 -10.85
C THR A 386 2.81 -12.20 -10.41
N SER A 387 2.61 -13.34 -11.05
CA SER A 387 1.74 -14.40 -10.60
C SER A 387 2.58 -15.65 -10.25
N THR A 388 1.97 -16.65 -9.65
CA THR A 388 2.67 -17.89 -9.28
C THR A 388 1.92 -19.13 -9.76
N SER A 389 2.66 -20.10 -10.29
CA SER A 389 2.12 -21.39 -10.73
C SER A 389 1.93 -22.41 -9.62
N ILE A 390 2.40 -22.11 -8.41
CA ILE A 390 2.40 -23.05 -7.26
C ILE A 390 1.62 -22.52 -6.08
N ALA A 391 0.72 -21.55 -6.30
CA ALA A 391 -0.18 -21.04 -5.27
C ALA A 391 -1.19 -22.11 -4.86
N ILE A 392 -1.51 -22.16 -3.56
CA ILE A 392 -2.69 -22.82 -3.03
C ILE A 392 -3.91 -21.95 -3.33
N GLU A 393 -3.75 -20.65 -3.14
CA GLU A 393 -4.74 -19.62 -3.42
C GLU A 393 -4.05 -18.45 -4.11
N ASP A 394 -4.60 -17.98 -5.22
CA ASP A 394 -4.20 -16.75 -5.89
C ASP A 394 -5.46 -16.08 -6.45
N VAL A 395 -5.91 -15.05 -5.76
CA VAL A 395 -7.20 -14.39 -6.01
C VAL A 395 -6.98 -12.91 -6.21
N LEU A 396 -7.56 -12.37 -7.27
CA LEU A 396 -7.72 -10.92 -7.44
C LEU A 396 -9.08 -10.49 -6.92
N ILE A 397 -9.08 -9.43 -6.15
CA ILE A 397 -10.28 -8.80 -5.63
C ILE A 397 -10.39 -7.42 -6.29
N VAL A 398 -11.43 -7.23 -7.10
CA VAL A 398 -11.64 -6.04 -7.93
C VAL A 398 -12.88 -5.31 -7.44
N LEU A 399 -12.69 -4.09 -6.97
CA LEU A 399 -13.73 -3.18 -6.52
C LEU A 399 -13.96 -2.10 -7.58
N ASN A 400 -15.21 -1.95 -8.02
CA ASN A 400 -15.64 -0.79 -8.78
C ASN A 400 -15.97 0.35 -7.79
N THR A 401 -15.21 1.43 -7.84
CA THR A 401 -15.39 2.58 -6.94
C THR A 401 -16.41 3.59 -7.45
N SER A 402 -16.98 3.36 -8.64
CA SER A 402 -17.96 4.26 -9.24
C SER A 402 -19.40 3.88 -8.90
N GLY A 403 -20.30 4.85 -8.99
CA GLY A 403 -21.75 4.65 -8.87
C GLY A 403 -22.42 4.06 -10.12
N GLU A 404 -21.66 3.63 -11.12
CA GLU A 404 -22.14 3.04 -12.39
C GLU A 404 -21.60 1.63 -12.56
N SER A 405 -22.37 0.79 -13.27
CA SER A 405 -21.88 -0.55 -13.66
C SER A 405 -20.76 -0.42 -14.69
N GLY A 406 -19.82 -1.36 -14.64
CA GLY A 406 -18.72 -1.45 -15.57
C GLY A 406 -18.30 -2.89 -15.82
N THR A 407 -17.22 -3.06 -16.54
CA THR A 407 -16.58 -4.34 -16.81
C THR A 407 -15.08 -4.25 -16.59
N PHE A 408 -14.43 -5.39 -16.35
CA PHE A 408 -12.98 -5.49 -16.39
C PHE A 408 -12.53 -6.76 -17.08
N THR A 409 -11.30 -6.73 -17.59
CA THR A 409 -10.61 -7.88 -18.18
C THR A 409 -9.25 -8.05 -17.52
N VAL A 410 -8.88 -9.30 -17.26
CA VAL A 410 -7.52 -9.64 -16.81
C VAL A 410 -6.70 -10.09 -18.01
N PHE A 411 -5.56 -9.47 -18.21
CA PHE A 411 -4.60 -9.82 -19.25
C PHE A 411 -3.34 -10.45 -18.63
N SER A 412 -2.80 -11.43 -19.31
CA SER A 412 -1.46 -11.97 -19.07
C SER A 412 -0.47 -11.28 -20.00
N VAL A 413 0.66 -10.80 -19.47
CA VAL A 413 1.70 -10.17 -20.27
C VAL A 413 2.76 -11.21 -20.64
N GLY A 414 2.86 -11.52 -21.92
CA GLY A 414 3.82 -12.48 -22.46
C GLY A 414 4.58 -11.93 -23.66
N PRO A 415 5.44 -12.75 -24.30
CA PRO A 415 6.25 -12.31 -25.45
C PRO A 415 5.43 -11.73 -26.61
N GLY A 416 4.16 -12.18 -26.77
CA GLY A 416 3.23 -11.67 -27.77
C GLY A 416 2.54 -10.35 -27.42
N GLY A 417 2.70 -9.86 -26.18
CA GLY A 417 1.99 -8.71 -25.62
C GLY A 417 0.98 -9.14 -24.57
N GLU A 418 -0.07 -8.36 -24.41
CA GLU A 418 -1.19 -8.65 -23.51
C GLU A 418 -2.16 -9.62 -24.18
N GLU A 419 -2.41 -10.74 -23.51
CA GLU A 419 -3.38 -11.75 -23.93
C GLU A 419 -4.47 -11.85 -22.85
N PRO A 420 -5.77 -11.76 -23.19
CA PRO A 420 -6.82 -11.89 -22.20
C PRO A 420 -6.83 -13.30 -21.59
N VAL A 421 -6.92 -13.37 -20.25
CA VAL A 421 -7.01 -14.65 -19.53
C VAL A 421 -8.40 -15.25 -19.77
N PRO A 422 -8.49 -16.52 -20.24
CA PRO A 422 -9.77 -17.17 -20.48
C PRO A 422 -10.70 -17.17 -19.27
N GLY A 423 -11.94 -16.78 -19.48
CA GLY A 423 -12.94 -16.67 -18.41
C GLY A 423 -12.87 -15.38 -17.57
N LEU A 424 -11.86 -14.54 -17.78
CA LEU A 424 -11.67 -13.24 -17.10
C LEU A 424 -11.73 -12.07 -18.10
N THR A 425 -12.58 -12.18 -19.11
CA THR A 425 -12.83 -11.14 -20.13
C THR A 425 -14.23 -10.56 -19.90
N ASP A 426 -14.33 -9.23 -19.94
CA ASP A 426 -15.58 -8.48 -19.76
C ASP A 426 -16.38 -8.92 -18.51
N VAL A 427 -15.68 -9.15 -17.42
CA VAL A 427 -16.31 -9.51 -16.14
C VAL A 427 -17.11 -8.32 -15.64
N VAL A 428 -18.41 -8.54 -15.41
CA VAL A 428 -19.34 -7.46 -15.03
C VAL A 428 -19.18 -7.08 -13.56
N LEU A 429 -19.06 -5.78 -13.32
CA LEU A 429 -19.07 -5.16 -11.99
C LEU A 429 -20.27 -4.22 -11.86
N GLY A 430 -21.10 -4.45 -10.83
CA GLY A 430 -22.15 -3.50 -10.47
C GLY A 430 -21.58 -2.18 -9.91
N PRO A 431 -22.43 -1.18 -9.66
CA PRO A 431 -22.04 0.05 -8.97
C PRO A 431 -21.53 -0.26 -7.57
N ASN A 432 -20.39 0.32 -7.19
CA ASN A 432 -19.79 0.13 -5.85
C ASN A 432 -19.72 -1.35 -5.42
N SER A 433 -19.50 -2.26 -6.36
CA SER A 433 -19.48 -3.69 -6.11
C SER A 433 -18.08 -4.27 -6.16
N VAL A 434 -17.89 -5.38 -5.47
CA VAL A 434 -16.64 -6.14 -5.43
C VAL A 434 -16.86 -7.54 -6.02
N VAL A 435 -15.85 -8.01 -6.78
CA VAL A 435 -15.81 -9.37 -7.33
C VAL A 435 -14.43 -9.95 -7.04
N SER A 436 -14.43 -11.22 -6.58
CA SER A 436 -13.21 -12.01 -6.43
C SER A 436 -13.09 -12.98 -7.61
N VAL A 437 -11.91 -13.06 -8.22
CA VAL A 437 -11.62 -13.95 -9.34
C VAL A 437 -10.37 -14.78 -9.04
N ASP A 438 -10.51 -16.10 -9.17
CA ASP A 438 -9.41 -17.04 -8.96
C ASP A 438 -8.50 -17.08 -10.20
N LEU A 439 -7.20 -16.97 -10.00
CA LEU A 439 -6.17 -17.08 -11.05
C LEU A 439 -5.78 -18.54 -11.25
N ILE A 440 -6.66 -19.33 -11.86
CA ILE A 440 -6.47 -20.77 -12.07
C ILE A 440 -6.04 -21.14 -13.50
N ASP A 441 -6.13 -20.22 -14.46
CA ASP A 441 -5.76 -20.48 -15.84
C ASP A 441 -4.23 -20.49 -16.01
N PRO A 442 -3.65 -21.50 -16.69
CA PRO A 442 -2.21 -21.59 -16.90
C PRO A 442 -1.61 -20.37 -17.62
N LEU A 443 -2.39 -19.63 -18.40
CA LEU A 443 -1.92 -18.40 -19.05
C LEU A 443 -1.55 -17.33 -18.04
N ALA A 444 -2.18 -17.32 -16.86
CA ALA A 444 -1.85 -16.38 -15.79
C ALA A 444 -0.57 -16.77 -15.01
N PHE A 445 -0.10 -18.02 -15.12
CA PHE A 445 0.95 -18.53 -14.27
C PHE A 445 2.35 -18.03 -14.64
N GLY A 446 3.09 -17.49 -13.65
CA GLY A 446 4.49 -17.07 -13.80
C GLY A 446 4.67 -15.85 -14.71
N ARG A 447 3.63 -15.05 -14.92
CA ARG A 447 3.66 -13.86 -15.79
C ARG A 447 3.15 -12.62 -15.05
N PRO A 448 3.53 -11.43 -15.49
CA PRO A 448 2.86 -10.21 -15.09
C PRO A 448 1.40 -10.24 -15.55
N LEU A 449 0.51 -9.65 -14.76
CA LEU A 449 -0.90 -9.49 -15.11
C LEU A 449 -1.28 -8.02 -15.13
N VAL A 450 -2.30 -7.71 -15.93
CA VAL A 450 -2.93 -6.40 -15.98
C VAL A 450 -4.44 -6.59 -15.79
N VAL A 451 -5.03 -5.81 -14.91
CA VAL A 451 -6.48 -5.67 -14.77
C VAL A 451 -6.87 -4.35 -15.40
N ALA A 452 -7.65 -4.39 -16.48
CA ALA A 452 -8.12 -3.20 -17.16
C ALA A 452 -9.65 -3.15 -17.13
N GLY A 453 -10.20 -2.05 -16.66
CA GLY A 453 -11.63 -1.78 -16.59
C GLY A 453 -12.04 -0.54 -17.38
N ASP A 454 -13.34 -0.34 -17.49
CA ASP A 454 -13.97 0.85 -18.07
C ASP A 454 -14.47 1.84 -17.01
N ARG A 455 -14.15 1.58 -15.75
CA ARG A 455 -14.45 2.41 -14.57
C ARG A 455 -13.26 2.41 -13.61
N PRO A 456 -13.15 3.44 -12.75
CA PRO A 456 -12.13 3.46 -11.69
C PRO A 456 -12.29 2.26 -10.75
N LEU A 457 -11.19 1.55 -10.58
CA LEU A 457 -11.10 0.33 -9.79
C LEU A 457 -10.15 0.51 -8.61
N VAL A 458 -10.28 -0.40 -7.64
CA VAL A 458 -9.23 -0.78 -6.68
C VAL A 458 -9.01 -2.28 -6.83
N VAL A 459 -7.75 -2.69 -6.96
CA VAL A 459 -7.37 -4.08 -7.13
C VAL A 459 -6.45 -4.52 -6.01
N GLU A 460 -6.93 -5.48 -5.23
CA GLU A 460 -6.14 -6.19 -4.23
C GLU A 460 -5.88 -7.64 -4.67
N ARG A 461 -4.84 -8.22 -4.12
CA ARG A 461 -4.49 -9.62 -4.35
C ARG A 461 -4.36 -10.36 -3.03
N ARG A 462 -4.92 -11.54 -2.95
CA ARG A 462 -4.76 -12.49 -1.86
C ARG A 462 -4.02 -13.72 -2.36
N LEU A 463 -2.92 -14.08 -1.69
CA LEU A 463 -2.02 -15.12 -2.14
C LEU A 463 -1.64 -16.05 -0.98
N GLU A 464 -1.82 -17.36 -1.16
CA GLU A 464 -1.24 -18.43 -0.34
C GLU A 464 -0.39 -19.33 -1.25
N ARG A 465 0.94 -19.33 -1.06
CA ARG A 465 1.85 -19.87 -2.08
C ARG A 465 1.95 -21.39 -2.04
N THR A 466 2.27 -21.98 -0.89
CA THR A 466 2.50 -23.44 -0.78
C THR A 466 2.23 -23.91 0.64
N ALA A 467 2.06 -25.23 0.79
CA ALA A 467 1.93 -25.85 2.12
C ALA A 467 3.20 -25.74 2.99
N THR A 468 4.36 -25.46 2.38
CA THR A 468 5.65 -25.31 3.09
C THR A 468 5.95 -23.88 3.47
N LEU A 469 5.35 -22.90 2.78
CA LEU A 469 5.38 -21.48 3.11
C LEU A 469 4.01 -21.10 3.67
N ARG A 470 3.82 -21.32 4.95
CA ARG A 470 2.56 -21.01 5.64
C ARG A 470 2.24 -19.52 5.60
N GLY A 471 0.96 -19.20 5.79
CA GLY A 471 0.47 -17.83 5.81
C GLY A 471 -0.02 -17.34 4.46
N ARG A 472 -0.73 -16.23 4.52
CA ARG A 472 -1.28 -15.54 3.37
C ARG A 472 -0.65 -14.16 3.24
N SER A 473 -0.50 -13.74 2.01
CA SER A 473 -0.15 -12.37 1.66
C SER A 473 -1.37 -11.63 1.13
N GLY A 474 -1.59 -10.42 1.59
CA GLY A 474 -2.47 -9.45 0.96
C GLY A 474 -1.62 -8.31 0.42
N SER A 475 -1.87 -7.89 -0.80
CA SER A 475 -1.14 -6.76 -1.42
C SER A 475 -2.04 -5.95 -2.33
N LEU A 476 -1.70 -4.67 -2.51
CA LEU A 476 -2.27 -3.84 -3.56
C LEU A 476 -1.57 -4.14 -4.88
N ALA A 477 -2.32 -4.09 -5.98
CA ALA A 477 -1.76 -3.96 -7.31
C ALA A 477 -1.17 -2.54 -7.52
N PHE A 478 -0.52 -2.32 -8.66
CA PHE A 478 0.09 -1.04 -9.03
C PHE A 478 -0.87 -0.28 -9.92
N PRO A 479 -1.31 0.94 -9.58
CA PRO A 479 -2.11 1.78 -10.47
C PRO A 479 -1.26 2.27 -11.65
N GLU A 480 -1.88 2.35 -12.84
CA GLU A 480 -1.30 2.95 -14.04
C GLU A 480 -1.95 4.28 -14.41
#